data_0b26a0c7c96afbcce54a12b426094a13
#
_entry.id   0b26a0c7c96afbcce54a12b426094a13
#
_cell.length_a   1.000
_cell.length_b   1.000
_cell.length_c   1.000
_cell.angle_alpha   90.00
_cell.angle_beta   90.00
_cell.angle_gamma   90.00
#
_symmetry.space_group_name_H-M   'P 1'
#
loop_
_entity.id
_entity.type
_entity.pdbx_description
1 polymer ?
#
loop_
_entity_poly.entity_id
_entity_poly.type
_entity_poly.pdbx_seq_one_letter_code
_entity_poly.pdbx_strand_id
1 'polypeptide(L)'
;MKHLTKEQLEKDLNIRDLSDENQGRHAMQLIMKEVLDALASYWGCPVTIYRENPIVSVDDNYDRLGIDKESVLRSEVYTRYVDDSHVLRTMASTMVPRGLQSIKNDINPNRLLACVGLVYRRDQIDRIHSGVHHQMDLWYTSETPVSEADMQDMINIIVKVVTGKDNADYKVIPKVHPYTQNGREIDVIWNDKPVEILECGLTNPKILKENGCKGKYGLALGLGLERILMVRKNIKDIRLLRSENVKVQCQMLDLEPYHEVSSMPPVVRDISVVVDKDLDVELLGDMIRDSGVDEKLIEEVQILSETQYDELPNKAKERLGIEPTEKNILVRIVLRSLERTLTHEECNNYRDIIYKHISTKDGYLNHIKK
;
A
#
# COMPACT_ATOMS: atom_id res chain seq x y z
N MET A 1 6.14 -22.21 6.21
CA MET A 1 5.80 -20.95 5.48
C MET A 1 4.50 -21.19 4.75
N LYS A 2 3.51 -20.28 4.89
CA LYS A 2 2.20 -20.40 4.21
C LYS A 2 2.31 -19.79 2.80
N HIS A 3 2.10 -20.60 1.78
CA HIS A 3 2.10 -20.16 0.39
C HIS A 3 0.68 -19.76 -0.04
N LEU A 4 0.58 -18.89 -1.07
CA LEU A 4 -0.70 -18.58 -1.72
C LEU A 4 -1.27 -19.85 -2.37
N THR A 5 -2.58 -20.01 -2.32
CA THR A 5 -3.24 -21.00 -3.17
C THR A 5 -3.23 -20.52 -4.63
N LYS A 6 -3.48 -21.44 -5.55
CA LYS A 6 -3.56 -21.08 -6.98
C LYS A 6 -4.64 -20.02 -7.24
N GLU A 7 -5.78 -20.14 -6.60
CA GLU A 7 -6.91 -19.22 -6.72
C GLU A 7 -6.56 -17.83 -6.18
N GLN A 8 -5.86 -17.76 -5.04
CA GLN A 8 -5.38 -16.49 -4.45
C GLN A 8 -4.37 -15.81 -5.38
N LEU A 9 -3.42 -16.57 -5.91
CA LEU A 9 -2.42 -16.04 -6.84
C LEU A 9 -3.08 -15.54 -8.13
N GLU A 10 -4.00 -16.29 -8.71
CA GLU A 10 -4.74 -15.87 -9.91
C GLU A 10 -5.58 -14.61 -9.64
N LYS A 11 -6.25 -14.52 -8.49
CA LYS A 11 -6.99 -13.32 -8.07
C LYS A 11 -6.06 -12.10 -8.04
N ASP A 12 -4.91 -12.21 -7.38
CA ASP A 12 -3.95 -11.11 -7.23
C ASP A 12 -3.37 -10.66 -8.58
N LEU A 13 -2.99 -11.61 -9.43
CA LEU A 13 -2.39 -11.32 -10.74
C LEU A 13 -3.38 -10.74 -11.75
N ASN A 14 -4.68 -10.96 -11.58
CA ASN A 14 -5.74 -10.42 -12.44
C ASN A 14 -6.17 -8.99 -12.04
N ILE A 15 -5.61 -8.43 -10.98
CA ILE A 15 -5.90 -7.04 -10.61
C ILE A 15 -5.33 -6.09 -11.67
N ARG A 16 -6.21 -5.26 -12.24
CA ARG A 16 -5.83 -4.26 -13.24
C ARG A 16 -4.78 -3.30 -12.70
N ASP A 17 -3.67 -3.13 -13.41
CA ASP A 17 -2.68 -2.10 -13.15
C ASP A 17 -3.17 -0.74 -13.71
N LEU A 18 -3.62 0.16 -12.81
CA LEU A 18 -4.12 1.49 -13.18
C LEU A 18 -3.03 2.43 -13.66
N SER A 19 -1.76 2.10 -13.41
CA SER A 19 -0.60 2.88 -13.87
C SER A 19 -0.16 2.50 -15.29
N ASP A 20 -0.71 1.40 -15.87
CA ASP A 20 -0.36 0.89 -17.19
C ASP A 20 -1.42 1.29 -18.23
N GLU A 21 -1.03 2.12 -19.19
CA GLU A 21 -1.93 2.60 -20.27
C GLU A 21 -2.45 1.44 -21.15
N ASN A 22 -1.70 0.35 -21.26
CA ASN A 22 -2.13 -0.84 -22.02
C ASN A 22 -3.33 -1.54 -21.38
N GLN A 23 -3.56 -1.33 -20.09
CA GLN A 23 -4.71 -1.86 -19.35
C GLN A 23 -5.89 -0.88 -19.29
N GLY A 24 -5.81 0.22 -20.02
CA GLY A 24 -6.84 1.25 -20.14
C GLY A 24 -6.52 2.54 -19.40
N ARG A 25 -7.17 3.63 -19.85
CA ARG A 25 -6.90 4.99 -19.33
C ARG A 25 -7.34 5.16 -17.89
N HIS A 26 -6.53 5.88 -17.09
CA HIS A 26 -6.83 6.23 -15.71
C HIS A 26 -6.06 7.48 -15.27
N ALA A 27 -6.62 8.28 -14.34
CA ALA A 27 -5.99 9.47 -13.77
C ALA A 27 -4.65 9.19 -13.08
N MET A 28 -4.41 7.95 -12.65
CA MET A 28 -3.12 7.53 -12.08
C MET A 28 -1.96 7.71 -13.07
N GLN A 29 -2.19 7.45 -14.34
CA GLN A 29 -1.20 7.67 -15.40
C GLN A 29 -0.89 9.16 -15.58
N LEU A 30 -1.90 10.02 -15.43
CA LEU A 30 -1.75 11.46 -15.55
C LEU A 30 -0.93 12.05 -14.40
N ILE A 31 -1.24 11.69 -13.14
CA ILE A 31 -0.46 12.17 -11.98
C ILE A 31 0.97 11.66 -12.02
N MET A 32 1.17 10.39 -12.40
CA MET A 32 2.49 9.82 -12.61
C MET A 32 3.27 10.63 -13.67
N LYS A 33 2.65 10.94 -14.80
CA LYS A 33 3.27 11.73 -15.87
C LYS A 33 3.62 13.13 -15.39
N GLU A 34 2.73 13.84 -14.68
CA GLU A 34 3.03 15.16 -14.13
C GLU A 34 4.24 15.16 -13.20
N VAL A 35 4.37 14.15 -12.32
CA VAL A 35 5.55 13.99 -11.43
C VAL A 35 6.81 13.77 -12.25
N LEU A 36 6.77 12.86 -13.23
CA LEU A 36 7.94 12.53 -14.06
C LEU A 36 8.38 13.71 -14.91
N ASP A 37 7.45 14.40 -15.57
CA ASP A 37 7.75 15.57 -16.41
C ASP A 37 8.33 16.72 -15.58
N ALA A 38 7.79 17.00 -14.40
CA ALA A 38 8.28 18.05 -13.52
C ALA A 38 9.71 17.80 -13.06
N LEU A 39 10.01 16.57 -12.60
CA LEU A 39 11.35 16.19 -12.16
C LEU A 39 12.35 16.12 -13.33
N ALA A 40 11.95 15.55 -14.47
CA ALA A 40 12.79 15.49 -15.66
C ALA A 40 13.13 16.89 -16.20
N SER A 41 12.18 17.80 -16.15
CA SER A 41 12.40 19.20 -16.52
C SER A 41 13.36 19.90 -15.56
N TYR A 42 13.21 19.67 -14.26
CA TYR A 42 14.09 20.27 -13.24
C TYR A 42 15.55 19.81 -13.40
N TRP A 43 15.77 18.51 -13.59
CA TRP A 43 17.12 17.95 -13.75
C TRP A 43 17.66 17.97 -15.18
N GLY A 44 16.85 18.35 -16.17
CA GLY A 44 17.25 18.34 -17.58
C GLY A 44 17.66 16.96 -18.08
N CYS A 45 17.00 15.90 -17.63
CA CYS A 45 17.39 14.53 -17.91
C CYS A 45 16.25 13.70 -18.52
N PRO A 46 16.57 12.65 -19.32
CA PRO A 46 15.57 11.75 -19.85
C PRO A 46 15.02 10.84 -18.75
N VAL A 47 13.76 10.40 -18.96
CA VAL A 47 13.06 9.42 -18.10
C VAL A 47 13.12 8.04 -18.75
N THR A 48 13.34 7.02 -17.92
CA THR A 48 13.18 5.61 -18.30
C THR A 48 12.16 4.97 -17.38
N ILE A 49 11.05 4.49 -17.91
CA ILE A 49 10.05 3.72 -17.17
C ILE A 49 10.43 2.24 -17.26
N TYR A 50 10.56 1.59 -16.10
CA TYR A 50 10.87 0.18 -15.98
C TYR A 50 9.71 -0.57 -15.30
N ARG A 51 9.30 -1.67 -15.89
CA ARG A 51 8.25 -2.56 -15.39
C ARG A 51 8.68 -4.01 -15.54
N GLU A 52 8.26 -4.87 -14.62
CA GLU A 52 8.49 -6.31 -14.71
C GLU A 52 7.36 -7.11 -14.07
N ASN A 53 7.40 -8.43 -14.23
CA ASN A 53 6.44 -9.34 -13.60
C ASN A 53 6.42 -9.13 -12.08
N PRO A 54 5.23 -9.14 -11.43
CA PRO A 54 5.13 -8.98 -9.98
C PRO A 54 5.62 -10.19 -9.17
N ILE A 55 5.78 -11.37 -9.76
CA ILE A 55 6.41 -12.51 -9.10
C ILE A 55 7.91 -12.33 -9.19
N VAL A 56 8.55 -12.18 -8.03
CA VAL A 56 9.99 -11.92 -7.90
C VAL A 56 10.63 -12.92 -6.95
N SER A 57 11.96 -13.11 -7.06
CA SER A 57 12.67 -13.94 -6.09
C SER A 57 12.73 -13.28 -4.72
N VAL A 58 12.84 -14.08 -3.66
CA VAL A 58 13.10 -13.60 -2.28
C VAL A 58 14.38 -12.75 -2.25
N ASP A 59 15.42 -13.14 -3.03
CA ASP A 59 16.67 -12.38 -3.18
C ASP A 59 16.40 -10.97 -3.73
N ASP A 60 15.66 -10.85 -4.83
CA ASP A 60 15.33 -9.55 -5.42
C ASP A 60 14.47 -8.69 -4.51
N ASN A 61 13.53 -9.32 -3.77
CA ASN A 61 12.61 -8.58 -2.91
C ASN A 61 13.27 -8.04 -1.65
N TYR A 62 14.33 -8.70 -1.16
CA TYR A 62 14.92 -8.40 0.14
C TYR A 62 16.45 -8.30 0.14
N ASP A 63 17.16 -9.35 -0.30
CA ASP A 63 18.60 -9.45 -0.08
C ASP A 63 19.39 -8.39 -0.85
N ARG A 64 19.02 -8.14 -2.11
CA ARG A 64 19.62 -7.09 -2.95
C ARG A 64 19.36 -5.67 -2.49
N LEU A 65 18.29 -5.48 -1.71
CA LEU A 65 17.95 -4.20 -1.10
C LEU A 65 18.59 -4.02 0.28
N GLY A 66 19.30 -5.02 0.77
CA GLY A 66 19.95 -4.99 2.08
C GLY A 66 18.98 -5.13 3.26
N ILE A 67 17.79 -5.70 3.03
CA ILE A 67 16.80 -5.95 4.09
C ILE A 67 17.25 -7.17 4.89
N ASP A 68 17.41 -6.98 6.19
CA ASP A 68 17.86 -8.01 7.13
C ASP A 68 17.03 -9.30 7.03
N LYS A 69 17.69 -10.46 7.21
CA LYS A 69 17.04 -11.78 7.21
C LYS A 69 16.04 -11.93 8.37
N GLU A 70 16.31 -11.29 9.48
CA GLU A 70 15.46 -11.29 10.68
C GLU A 70 14.36 -10.21 10.62
N SER A 71 14.26 -9.46 9.51
CA SER A 71 13.25 -8.41 9.37
C SER A 71 11.84 -9.01 9.35
N VAL A 72 10.95 -8.40 10.12
CA VAL A 72 9.51 -8.73 10.13
C VAL A 72 8.87 -8.61 8.75
N LEU A 73 9.41 -7.76 7.87
CA LEU A 73 8.94 -7.60 6.49
C LEU A 73 9.03 -8.89 5.66
N ARG A 74 9.90 -9.84 6.06
CA ARG A 74 10.03 -11.16 5.42
C ARG A 74 9.06 -12.18 5.98
N SER A 75 8.37 -11.86 7.07
CA SER A 75 7.39 -12.75 7.66
C SER A 75 6.25 -13.03 6.70
N GLU A 76 5.71 -14.23 6.73
CA GLU A 76 4.48 -14.61 6.02
C GLU A 76 3.25 -13.82 6.49
N VAL A 77 3.37 -13.09 7.60
CA VAL A 77 2.36 -12.13 8.06
C VAL A 77 2.27 -10.93 7.12
N TYR A 78 3.38 -10.47 6.55
CA TYR A 78 3.43 -9.29 5.68
C TYR A 78 3.62 -9.62 4.21
N THR A 79 4.18 -10.78 3.89
CA THR A 79 4.59 -11.16 2.54
C THR A 79 3.74 -12.30 2.00
N ARG A 80 3.30 -12.16 0.76
CA ARG A 80 2.56 -13.19 0.00
C ARG A 80 3.55 -14.08 -0.73
N TYR A 81 3.89 -15.21 -0.13
CA TYR A 81 4.79 -16.20 -0.71
C TYR A 81 4.06 -17.02 -1.79
N VAL A 82 4.65 -17.09 -2.98
CA VAL A 82 4.19 -17.95 -4.09
C VAL A 82 4.71 -19.37 -3.89
N ASP A 83 6.01 -19.47 -3.54
CA ASP A 83 6.71 -20.70 -3.15
C ASP A 83 7.86 -20.35 -2.18
N ASP A 84 8.73 -21.31 -1.86
CA ASP A 84 9.85 -21.12 -0.92
C ASP A 84 10.89 -20.10 -1.43
N SER A 85 10.91 -19.76 -2.71
CA SER A 85 11.91 -18.92 -3.36
C SER A 85 11.32 -17.66 -4.03
N HIS A 86 10.00 -17.58 -4.17
CA HIS A 86 9.32 -16.47 -4.85
C HIS A 86 8.20 -15.87 -4.02
N VAL A 87 8.04 -14.56 -4.18
CA VAL A 87 6.99 -13.76 -3.56
C VAL A 87 6.28 -12.89 -4.59
N LEU A 88 5.07 -12.45 -4.29
CA LEU A 88 4.54 -11.24 -4.92
C LEU A 88 5.29 -10.05 -4.33
N ARG A 89 5.90 -9.20 -5.19
CA ARG A 89 6.75 -8.09 -4.73
C ARG A 89 6.00 -7.19 -3.73
N THR A 90 6.69 -6.86 -2.65
CA THR A 90 6.12 -6.06 -1.56
C THR A 90 6.39 -4.55 -1.73
N MET A 91 7.29 -4.19 -2.64
CA MET A 91 7.68 -2.80 -2.91
C MET A 91 8.21 -2.66 -4.35
N ALA A 92 8.08 -1.47 -4.93
CA ALA A 92 8.59 -1.18 -6.27
C ALA A 92 10.14 -1.15 -6.32
N SER A 93 10.79 -0.92 -5.18
CA SER A 93 12.27 -0.94 -5.06
C SER A 93 12.89 -2.27 -5.49
N THR A 94 12.14 -3.38 -5.48
CA THR A 94 12.60 -4.68 -5.99
C THR A 94 13.05 -4.63 -7.44
N MET A 95 12.45 -3.74 -8.24
CA MET A 95 12.77 -3.54 -9.65
C MET A 95 14.03 -2.70 -9.88
N VAL A 96 14.47 -1.93 -8.88
CA VAL A 96 15.54 -0.93 -9.01
C VAL A 96 16.87 -1.52 -9.47
N PRO A 97 17.38 -2.64 -8.90
CA PRO A 97 18.65 -3.21 -9.34
C PRO A 97 18.66 -3.55 -10.83
N ARG A 98 17.60 -4.17 -11.33
CA ARG A 98 17.48 -4.51 -12.77
C ARG A 98 17.20 -3.28 -13.62
N GLY A 99 16.39 -2.33 -13.12
CA GLY A 99 16.15 -1.05 -13.77
C GLY A 99 17.45 -0.26 -13.97
N LEU A 100 18.30 -0.16 -12.94
CA LEU A 100 19.64 0.47 -13.06
C LEU A 100 20.54 -0.26 -14.05
N GLN A 101 20.53 -1.59 -14.04
CA GLN A 101 21.29 -2.38 -15.01
C GLN A 101 20.79 -2.17 -16.45
N SER A 102 19.50 -1.94 -16.67
CA SER A 102 18.94 -1.68 -18.00
C SER A 102 19.45 -0.37 -18.62
N ILE A 103 19.79 0.61 -17.79
CA ILE A 103 20.29 1.92 -18.22
C ILE A 103 21.83 2.06 -18.14
N LYS A 104 22.56 1.03 -17.70
CA LYS A 104 24.02 1.09 -17.47
C LYS A 104 24.86 1.47 -18.70
N ASN A 105 24.35 1.18 -19.90
CA ASN A 105 25.03 1.47 -21.16
C ASN A 105 24.61 2.83 -21.78
N ASP A 106 23.70 3.56 -21.16
CA ASP A 106 23.30 4.86 -21.64
C ASP A 106 24.47 5.85 -21.64
N ILE A 107 24.52 6.69 -22.66
CA ILE A 107 25.59 7.69 -22.84
C ILE A 107 25.46 8.78 -21.78
N ASN A 108 24.21 9.21 -21.49
CA ASN A 108 23.93 10.23 -20.49
C ASN A 108 23.84 9.61 -19.10
N PRO A 109 24.75 9.94 -18.17
CA PRO A 109 24.72 9.46 -16.80
C PRO A 109 23.62 10.09 -15.95
N ASN A 110 23.15 11.29 -16.34
CA ASN A 110 22.06 11.97 -15.69
C ASN A 110 20.74 11.41 -16.23
N ARG A 111 20.02 10.69 -15.40
CA ARG A 111 18.79 9.99 -15.80
C ARG A 111 17.83 9.82 -14.64
N LEU A 112 16.55 9.89 -14.95
CA LEU A 112 15.47 9.54 -14.04
C LEU A 112 14.92 8.16 -14.42
N LEU A 113 15.21 7.15 -13.60
CA LEU A 113 14.62 5.82 -13.69
C LEU A 113 13.35 5.76 -12.87
N ALA A 114 12.26 5.30 -13.44
CA ALA A 114 10.98 5.09 -12.77
C ALA A 114 10.61 3.60 -12.79
N CYS A 115 10.68 2.94 -11.65
CA CYS A 115 10.21 1.57 -11.44
C CYS A 115 8.75 1.61 -10.98
N VAL A 116 7.81 1.15 -11.81
CA VAL A 116 6.36 1.35 -11.58
C VAL A 116 5.59 0.04 -11.68
N GLY A 117 4.65 -0.15 -10.78
CA GLY A 117 3.69 -1.25 -10.86
C GLY A 117 2.98 -1.58 -9.56
N LEU A 118 2.15 -2.63 -9.61
CA LEU A 118 1.46 -3.17 -8.45
C LEU A 118 2.45 -3.77 -7.45
N VAL A 119 2.17 -3.54 -6.17
CA VAL A 119 2.82 -4.18 -5.03
C VAL A 119 1.76 -4.84 -4.14
N TYR A 120 2.16 -5.89 -3.44
CA TYR A 120 1.25 -6.79 -2.73
C TYR A 120 1.72 -6.92 -1.29
N ARG A 121 0.95 -6.34 -0.36
CA ARG A 121 1.23 -6.43 1.07
C ARG A 121 -0.02 -6.93 1.78
N ARG A 122 0.18 -7.52 2.94
CA ARG A 122 -0.89 -7.60 3.92
C ARG A 122 -0.99 -6.23 4.58
N ASP A 123 -2.19 -5.68 4.64
CA ASP A 123 -2.40 -4.31 5.11
C ASP A 123 -3.76 -4.22 5.81
N GLN A 124 -3.90 -3.25 6.69
CA GLN A 124 -5.18 -2.94 7.33
C GLN A 124 -6.25 -2.55 6.30
N ILE A 125 -7.52 -2.59 6.71
CA ILE A 125 -8.64 -2.16 5.88
C ILE A 125 -9.14 -0.83 6.41
N ASP A 126 -8.97 0.22 5.63
CA ASP A 126 -9.55 1.54 5.87
C ASP A 126 -9.73 2.29 4.55
N ARG A 127 -10.04 3.57 4.65
CA ARG A 127 -10.31 4.41 3.47
C ARG A 127 -9.09 4.80 2.65
N ILE A 128 -7.87 4.59 3.16
CA ILE A 128 -6.62 5.04 2.51
C ILE A 128 -5.60 3.90 2.32
N HIS A 129 -5.90 2.69 2.79
CA HIS A 129 -5.04 1.51 2.64
C HIS A 129 -5.68 0.42 1.78
N SER A 130 -4.85 -0.28 1.05
CA SER A 130 -5.23 -1.43 0.24
C SER A 130 -4.11 -2.46 0.22
N GLY A 131 -4.45 -3.73 0.36
CA GLY A 131 -3.49 -4.85 0.31
C GLY A 131 -2.80 -5.02 -1.06
N VAL A 132 -3.36 -4.43 -2.11
CA VAL A 132 -2.73 -4.34 -3.44
C VAL A 132 -2.84 -2.91 -3.93
N HIS A 133 -1.70 -2.26 -4.11
CA HIS A 133 -1.64 -0.86 -4.50
C HIS A 133 -0.48 -0.62 -5.47
N HIS A 134 -0.42 0.59 -6.05
CA HIS A 134 0.64 0.95 -6.98
C HIS A 134 1.73 1.73 -6.27
N GLN A 135 2.96 1.39 -6.58
CA GLN A 135 4.12 2.19 -6.19
C GLN A 135 4.90 2.64 -7.42
N MET A 136 5.46 3.83 -7.33
CA MET A 136 6.48 4.34 -8.24
C MET A 136 7.74 4.65 -7.44
N ASP A 137 8.80 3.91 -7.71
CA ASP A 137 10.11 4.12 -7.10
C ASP A 137 11.00 4.83 -8.13
N LEU A 138 11.45 6.04 -7.81
CA LEU A 138 12.20 6.91 -8.70
C LEU A 138 13.66 7.01 -8.26
N TRP A 139 14.55 6.85 -9.21
CA TRP A 139 16.01 6.96 -8.99
C TRP A 139 16.61 7.95 -9.97
N TYR A 140 16.95 9.13 -9.45
CA TYR A 140 17.77 10.07 -10.20
C TYR A 140 19.23 9.69 -10.06
N THR A 141 19.98 9.63 -11.17
CA THR A 141 21.42 9.38 -11.20
C THR A 141 22.14 10.57 -11.80
N SER A 142 23.33 10.92 -11.25
CA SER A 142 24.13 12.06 -11.68
C SER A 142 25.64 11.76 -11.58
N GLU A 143 26.44 12.36 -12.44
CA GLU A 143 27.91 12.39 -12.28
C GLU A 143 28.38 13.46 -11.30
N THR A 144 27.58 14.51 -11.11
CA THR A 144 27.87 15.58 -10.15
C THR A 144 27.24 15.27 -8.79
N PRO A 145 27.87 15.71 -7.69
CA PRO A 145 27.30 15.54 -6.36
C PRO A 145 25.89 16.11 -6.28
N VAL A 146 25.00 15.37 -5.62
CA VAL A 146 23.63 15.76 -5.32
C VAL A 146 23.56 16.08 -3.83
N SER A 147 22.99 17.21 -3.49
CA SER A 147 22.95 17.76 -2.13
C SER A 147 21.58 17.58 -1.45
N GLU A 148 21.51 17.88 -0.15
CA GLU A 148 20.24 17.97 0.55
C GLU A 148 19.34 19.12 0.05
N ALA A 149 19.94 20.17 -0.52
CA ALA A 149 19.18 21.24 -1.15
C ALA A 149 18.46 20.74 -2.41
N ASP A 150 19.14 19.94 -3.27
CA ASP A 150 18.52 19.31 -4.43
C ASP A 150 17.37 18.34 -4.00
N MET A 151 17.56 17.63 -2.89
CA MET A 151 16.51 16.79 -2.32
C MET A 151 15.33 17.62 -1.82
N GLN A 152 15.58 18.78 -1.21
CA GLN A 152 14.53 19.69 -0.77
C GLN A 152 13.74 20.27 -1.94
N ASP A 153 14.42 20.65 -3.03
CA ASP A 153 13.76 21.15 -4.25
C ASP A 153 12.91 20.06 -4.89
N MET A 154 13.41 18.84 -4.96
CA MET A 154 12.64 17.66 -5.40
C MET A 154 11.36 17.46 -4.56
N ILE A 155 11.46 17.55 -3.23
CA ILE A 155 10.31 17.43 -2.33
C ILE A 155 9.29 18.53 -2.65
N ASN A 156 9.72 19.78 -2.78
CA ASN A 156 8.85 20.91 -3.10
C ASN A 156 8.12 20.72 -4.43
N ILE A 157 8.82 20.23 -5.46
CA ILE A 157 8.23 19.93 -6.77
C ILE A 157 7.13 18.88 -6.64
N ILE A 158 7.39 17.79 -5.95
CA ILE A 158 6.41 16.69 -5.78
C ILE A 158 5.22 17.14 -4.95
N VAL A 159 5.45 17.83 -3.83
CA VAL A 159 4.38 18.39 -3.00
C VAL A 159 3.46 19.30 -3.81
N LYS A 160 4.04 20.18 -4.65
CA LYS A 160 3.29 21.05 -5.55
C LYS A 160 2.43 20.24 -6.54
N VAL A 161 3.02 19.24 -7.20
CA VAL A 161 2.29 18.39 -8.17
C VAL A 161 1.16 17.63 -7.48
N VAL A 162 1.45 17.02 -6.32
CA VAL A 162 0.48 16.20 -5.59
C VAL A 162 -0.67 17.01 -5.02
N THR A 163 -0.39 18.20 -4.49
CA THR A 163 -1.42 19.03 -3.85
C THR A 163 -2.09 20.00 -4.82
N GLY A 164 -1.47 20.28 -5.98
CA GLY A 164 -1.89 21.33 -6.90
C GLY A 164 -1.69 22.74 -6.34
N LYS A 165 -0.90 22.93 -5.27
CA LYS A 165 -0.68 24.19 -4.58
C LYS A 165 0.80 24.57 -4.55
N ASP A 166 1.12 25.85 -4.78
CA ASP A 166 2.51 26.35 -4.74
C ASP A 166 3.12 26.32 -3.33
N ASN A 167 2.31 26.51 -2.30
CA ASN A 167 2.73 26.57 -0.88
C ASN A 167 1.82 25.67 -0.05
N ALA A 168 1.96 24.36 -0.19
CA ALA A 168 1.24 23.41 0.63
C ALA A 168 2.02 23.11 1.90
N ASP A 169 1.32 23.01 3.02
CA ASP A 169 1.91 22.58 4.30
C ASP A 169 2.21 21.08 4.27
N TYR A 170 3.42 20.73 4.71
CA TYR A 170 3.84 19.34 4.88
C TYR A 170 4.78 19.18 6.08
N LYS A 171 4.91 17.95 6.56
CA LYS A 171 5.85 17.55 7.61
C LYS A 171 6.97 16.73 7.00
N VAL A 172 8.17 16.90 7.56
CA VAL A 172 9.34 16.08 7.25
C VAL A 172 9.67 15.23 8.46
N ILE A 173 9.67 13.92 8.28
CA ILE A 173 9.95 12.95 9.35
C ILE A 173 11.24 12.20 8.98
N PRO A 174 12.25 12.11 9.86
CA PRO A 174 13.44 11.30 9.60
C PRO A 174 13.07 9.83 9.36
N LYS A 175 13.67 9.23 8.33
CA LYS A 175 13.44 7.82 7.96
C LYS A 175 14.76 7.13 7.67
N VAL A 176 14.85 5.84 7.93
CA VAL A 176 16.05 5.04 7.65
C VAL A 176 15.71 3.98 6.60
N HIS A 177 16.43 4.02 5.47
CA HIS A 177 16.37 2.99 4.44
C HIS A 177 17.77 2.39 4.22
N PRO A 178 17.91 1.10 3.96
CA PRO A 178 19.21 0.45 3.76
C PRO A 178 19.97 1.02 2.54
N TYR A 179 19.25 1.57 1.57
CA TYR A 179 19.77 2.02 0.27
C TYR A 179 19.89 3.54 0.14
N THR A 180 19.53 4.32 1.18
CA THR A 180 19.64 5.79 1.19
C THR A 180 20.41 6.31 2.41
N GLN A 181 20.84 7.57 2.31
CA GLN A 181 21.38 8.37 3.40
C GLN A 181 20.48 9.58 3.61
N ASN A 182 20.39 10.08 4.86
CA ASN A 182 19.56 11.21 5.24
C ASN A 182 18.09 11.05 4.81
N GLY A 183 17.55 9.84 5.00
CA GLY A 183 16.20 9.50 4.58
C GLY A 183 15.13 10.31 5.27
N ARG A 184 14.08 10.64 4.54
CA ARG A 184 12.93 11.44 4.98
C ARG A 184 11.64 10.83 4.48
N GLU A 185 10.62 10.92 5.31
CA GLU A 185 9.22 10.69 4.97
C GLU A 185 8.53 12.04 4.91
N ILE A 186 7.67 12.26 3.94
CA ILE A 186 6.96 13.52 3.71
C ILE A 186 5.45 13.29 3.80
N ASP A 187 4.86 13.94 4.79
CA ASP A 187 3.42 13.96 5.02
C ASP A 187 2.83 15.30 4.63
N VAL A 188 1.93 15.33 3.66
CA VAL A 188 1.11 16.51 3.38
C VAL A 188 -0.08 16.59 4.33
N ILE A 189 -0.54 17.80 4.64
CA ILE A 189 -1.76 17.98 5.43
C ILE A 189 -2.97 17.93 4.48
N TRP A 190 -3.75 16.87 4.60
CA TRP A 190 -4.94 16.64 3.80
C TRP A 190 -6.15 16.32 4.68
N ASN A 191 -7.23 17.09 4.53
CA ASN A 191 -8.42 17.00 5.40
C ASN A 191 -8.06 17.06 6.91
N ASP A 192 -7.17 18.00 7.27
CA ASP A 192 -6.66 18.24 8.62
C ASP A 192 -5.85 17.08 9.23
N LYS A 193 -5.44 16.12 8.43
CA LYS A 193 -4.61 14.98 8.84
C LYS A 193 -3.33 14.89 8.02
N PRO A 194 -2.21 14.45 8.64
CA PRO A 194 -1.02 14.13 7.89
C PRO A 194 -1.26 12.86 7.06
N VAL A 195 -0.83 12.89 5.81
CA VAL A 195 -0.87 11.75 4.88
C VAL A 195 0.49 11.64 4.21
N GLU A 196 1.16 10.52 4.45
CA GLU A 196 2.41 10.17 3.78
C GLU A 196 2.20 10.09 2.27
N ILE A 197 3.01 10.84 1.52
CA ILE A 197 2.98 10.84 0.04
C ILE A 197 4.25 10.29 -0.59
N LEU A 198 5.39 10.43 0.10
CA LEU A 198 6.66 9.91 -0.37
C LEU A 198 7.65 9.65 0.78
N GLU A 199 8.54 8.70 0.55
CA GLU A 199 9.79 8.55 1.28
C GLU A 199 10.96 8.81 0.31
N CYS A 200 12.03 9.49 0.76
CA CYS A 200 13.17 9.81 -0.09
C CYS A 200 14.49 9.86 0.67
N GLY A 201 15.60 9.93 -0.06
CA GLY A 201 16.93 10.12 0.51
C GLY A 201 18.01 10.20 -0.56
N LEU A 202 19.21 10.63 -0.16
CA LEU A 202 20.38 10.57 -1.00
C LEU A 202 20.74 9.10 -1.25
N THR A 203 20.95 8.72 -2.50
CA THR A 203 21.27 7.33 -2.87
C THR A 203 22.61 6.89 -2.25
N ASN A 204 22.64 5.72 -1.65
CA ASN A 204 23.91 5.11 -1.25
C ASN A 204 24.76 4.80 -2.49
N PRO A 205 25.97 5.38 -2.65
CA PRO A 205 26.82 5.19 -3.83
C PRO A 205 27.16 3.72 -4.13
N LYS A 206 27.14 2.87 -3.09
CA LYS A 206 27.37 1.43 -3.22
C LYS A 206 26.32 0.78 -4.14
N ILE A 207 25.06 1.14 -3.98
CA ILE A 207 23.96 0.59 -4.80
C ILE A 207 24.14 0.94 -6.28
N LEU A 208 24.46 2.19 -6.58
CA LEU A 208 24.71 2.63 -7.96
C LEU A 208 25.89 1.87 -8.59
N LYS A 209 27.01 1.75 -7.85
CA LYS A 209 28.21 1.06 -8.30
C LYS A 209 27.96 -0.43 -8.54
N GLU A 210 27.31 -1.13 -7.63
CA GLU A 210 27.03 -2.58 -7.72
C GLU A 210 26.13 -2.92 -8.91
N ASN A 211 25.25 -1.98 -9.30
CA ASN A 211 24.39 -2.14 -10.47
C ASN A 211 24.97 -1.57 -11.77
N GLY A 212 26.25 -1.21 -11.76
CA GLY A 212 26.98 -0.76 -12.95
C GLY A 212 26.55 0.60 -13.49
N CYS A 213 25.90 1.42 -12.66
CA CYS A 213 25.47 2.74 -13.04
C CYS A 213 26.67 3.68 -13.24
N LYS A 214 26.67 4.49 -14.32
CA LYS A 214 27.70 5.49 -14.57
C LYS A 214 27.57 6.71 -13.67
N GLY A 215 26.35 7.08 -13.29
CA GLY A 215 26.10 8.11 -12.28
C GLY A 215 26.62 7.66 -10.91
N LYS A 216 27.36 8.56 -10.23
CA LYS A 216 28.01 8.28 -8.95
C LYS A 216 27.21 8.75 -7.76
N TYR A 217 26.27 9.66 -8.00
CA TYR A 217 25.43 10.32 -7.01
C TYR A 217 23.97 10.22 -7.45
N GLY A 218 23.05 10.42 -6.53
CA GLY A 218 21.62 10.42 -6.89
C GLY A 218 20.69 10.63 -5.72
N LEU A 219 19.41 10.63 -6.07
CA LEU A 219 18.28 10.62 -5.14
C LEU A 219 17.44 9.39 -5.42
N ALA A 220 16.95 8.77 -4.35
CA ALA A 220 15.96 7.71 -4.41
C ALA A 220 14.69 8.16 -3.69
N LEU A 221 13.53 7.85 -4.25
CA LEU A 221 12.24 8.18 -3.64
C LEU A 221 11.16 7.19 -4.06
N GLY A 222 10.30 6.86 -3.12
CA GLY A 222 9.15 5.99 -3.30
C GLY A 222 7.85 6.74 -3.11
N LEU A 223 6.88 6.59 -4.03
CA LEU A 223 5.55 7.20 -3.96
C LEU A 223 4.46 6.13 -4.01
N GLY A 224 3.48 6.24 -3.11
CA GLY A 224 2.22 5.51 -3.19
C GLY A 224 1.26 6.21 -4.16
N LEU A 225 1.03 5.62 -5.36
CA LEU A 225 0.28 6.31 -6.41
C LEU A 225 -1.19 6.54 -6.07
N GLU A 226 -1.82 5.64 -5.31
CA GLU A 226 -3.18 5.85 -4.81
C GLU A 226 -3.26 7.08 -3.93
N ARG A 227 -2.36 7.20 -2.93
CA ARG A 227 -2.40 8.32 -1.98
C ARG A 227 -2.17 9.66 -2.65
N ILE A 228 -1.19 9.77 -3.54
CA ILE A 228 -0.95 11.03 -4.27
C ILE A 228 -2.13 11.41 -5.17
N LEU A 229 -2.79 10.43 -5.82
CA LEU A 229 -3.96 10.68 -6.63
C LEU A 229 -5.19 11.07 -5.77
N MET A 230 -5.37 10.41 -4.62
CA MET A 230 -6.43 10.75 -3.67
C MET A 230 -6.27 12.18 -3.14
N VAL A 231 -5.06 12.58 -2.77
CA VAL A 231 -4.77 13.96 -2.34
C VAL A 231 -5.06 14.93 -3.47
N ARG A 232 -4.56 14.69 -4.69
CA ARG A 232 -4.72 15.55 -5.86
C ARG A 232 -6.18 15.78 -6.23
N LYS A 233 -6.97 14.72 -6.25
CA LYS A 233 -8.38 14.77 -6.66
C LYS A 233 -9.35 14.94 -5.47
N ASN A 234 -8.85 15.00 -4.24
CA ASN A 234 -9.66 15.01 -3.02
C ASN A 234 -10.63 13.81 -2.91
N ILE A 235 -10.13 12.61 -3.24
CA ILE A 235 -10.88 11.35 -3.14
C ILE A 235 -10.71 10.80 -1.72
N LYS A 236 -11.80 10.68 -0.97
CA LYS A 236 -11.78 10.31 0.46
C LYS A 236 -11.84 8.80 0.72
N ASP A 237 -11.95 7.98 -0.32
CA ASP A 237 -12.08 6.53 -0.21
C ASP A 237 -11.32 5.86 -1.37
N ILE A 238 -10.29 5.08 -1.03
CA ILE A 238 -9.40 4.42 -2.00
C ILE A 238 -10.15 3.47 -2.96
N ARG A 239 -11.28 2.89 -2.51
CA ARG A 239 -12.11 1.99 -3.31
C ARG A 239 -12.70 2.68 -4.56
N LEU A 240 -12.88 4.01 -4.51
CA LEU A 240 -13.37 4.80 -5.66
C LEU A 240 -12.42 4.75 -6.85
N LEU A 241 -11.12 4.57 -6.63
CA LEU A 241 -10.14 4.46 -7.72
C LEU A 241 -10.38 3.25 -8.63
N ARG A 242 -11.04 2.22 -8.11
CA ARG A 242 -11.36 0.97 -8.82
C ARG A 242 -12.87 0.73 -8.98
N SER A 243 -13.69 1.77 -8.75
CA SER A 243 -15.15 1.67 -8.86
C SER A 243 -15.57 1.30 -10.29
N GLU A 244 -16.55 0.42 -10.40
CA GLU A 244 -17.17 0.04 -11.68
C GLU A 244 -18.33 0.97 -12.06
N ASN A 245 -18.71 1.90 -11.17
CA ASN A 245 -19.74 2.89 -11.46
C ASN A 245 -19.27 3.86 -12.55
N VAL A 246 -19.99 3.90 -13.67
CA VAL A 246 -19.64 4.72 -14.85
C VAL A 246 -19.43 6.19 -14.50
N LYS A 247 -20.25 6.77 -13.60
CA LYS A 247 -20.11 8.19 -13.18
C LYS A 247 -18.85 8.45 -12.37
N VAL A 248 -18.36 7.45 -11.64
CA VAL A 248 -17.07 7.50 -10.95
C VAL A 248 -15.93 7.33 -11.94
N GLN A 249 -16.03 6.31 -12.83
CA GLN A 249 -15.03 6.02 -13.86
C GLN A 249 -14.75 7.23 -14.77
N CYS A 250 -15.78 7.96 -15.18
CA CYS A 250 -15.63 9.16 -15.99
C CYS A 250 -14.76 10.21 -15.30
N GLN A 251 -14.86 10.34 -13.96
CA GLN A 251 -14.04 11.26 -13.19
C GLN A 251 -12.60 10.75 -12.95
N MET A 252 -12.31 9.47 -13.23
CA MET A 252 -10.95 8.91 -13.16
C MET A 252 -10.18 9.05 -14.48
N LEU A 253 -10.59 9.95 -15.38
CA LEU A 253 -9.93 10.20 -16.67
C LEU A 253 -9.20 11.55 -16.74
N ASP A 254 -9.26 12.36 -15.67
CA ASP A 254 -8.61 13.66 -15.53
C ASP A 254 -8.06 13.84 -14.10
N LEU A 255 -7.47 15.00 -13.81
CA LEU A 255 -6.97 15.37 -12.48
C LEU A 255 -7.82 16.45 -11.78
N GLU A 256 -9.01 16.74 -12.28
CA GLU A 256 -9.96 17.63 -11.62
C GLU A 256 -10.43 17.03 -10.28
N PRO A 257 -10.78 17.87 -9.31
CA PRO A 257 -11.31 17.38 -8.03
C PRO A 257 -12.51 16.44 -8.20
N TYR A 258 -12.51 15.36 -7.44
CA TYR A 258 -13.61 14.40 -7.47
C TYR A 258 -14.87 14.96 -6.82
N HIS A 259 -16.00 14.82 -7.50
CA HIS A 259 -17.33 15.16 -6.99
C HIS A 259 -18.09 13.89 -6.61
N GLU A 260 -18.57 13.83 -5.38
CA GLU A 260 -19.30 12.67 -4.88
C GLU A 260 -20.52 12.36 -5.74
N VAL A 261 -20.60 11.16 -6.27
CA VAL A 261 -21.70 10.68 -7.11
C VAL A 261 -22.91 10.30 -6.25
N SER A 262 -22.66 9.70 -5.08
CA SER A 262 -23.65 9.30 -4.10
C SER A 262 -22.99 9.06 -2.75
N SER A 263 -23.70 9.44 -1.66
CA SER A 263 -23.29 9.14 -0.28
C SER A 263 -24.20 8.07 0.29
N MET A 264 -23.78 6.80 0.24
CA MET A 264 -24.50 5.69 0.86
C MET A 264 -24.15 5.61 2.36
N PRO A 265 -25.12 5.39 3.26
CA PRO A 265 -24.87 5.31 4.69
C PRO A 265 -24.05 4.05 5.03
N PRO A 266 -23.04 4.14 5.91
CA PRO A 266 -22.34 2.98 6.42
C PRO A 266 -23.20 2.23 7.45
N VAL A 267 -22.96 0.93 7.58
CA VAL A 267 -23.55 0.09 8.64
C VAL A 267 -22.41 -0.47 9.48
N VAL A 268 -22.45 -0.22 10.78
CA VAL A 268 -21.41 -0.65 11.73
C VAL A 268 -21.80 -1.99 12.37
N ARG A 269 -20.83 -2.89 12.52
CA ARG A 269 -20.95 -4.15 13.27
C ARG A 269 -19.75 -4.34 14.16
N ASP A 270 -20.00 -4.53 15.44
CA ASP A 270 -18.97 -4.87 16.43
C ASP A 270 -19.07 -6.36 16.76
N ILE A 271 -17.95 -7.06 16.73
CA ILE A 271 -17.85 -8.50 17.04
C ILE A 271 -16.71 -8.74 18.03
N SER A 272 -16.98 -9.61 19.01
CA SER A 272 -15.94 -10.11 19.91
C SER A 272 -15.49 -11.47 19.43
N VAL A 273 -14.21 -11.61 19.13
CA VAL A 273 -13.63 -12.84 18.56
C VAL A 273 -12.40 -13.28 19.35
N VAL A 274 -12.22 -14.59 19.42
CA VAL A 274 -11.00 -15.21 19.94
C VAL A 274 -10.07 -15.48 18.77
N VAL A 275 -8.85 -14.99 18.87
CA VAL A 275 -7.83 -15.07 17.82
C VAL A 275 -6.49 -15.47 18.41
N ASP A 276 -5.54 -15.82 17.56
CA ASP A 276 -4.15 -16.06 17.97
C ASP A 276 -3.58 -14.83 18.69
N LYS A 277 -2.73 -15.06 19.69
CA LYS A 277 -2.12 -14.01 20.51
C LYS A 277 -1.32 -13.00 19.67
N ASP A 278 -0.65 -13.49 18.64
CA ASP A 278 0.27 -12.70 17.80
C ASP A 278 -0.42 -12.05 16.59
N LEU A 279 -1.76 -12.19 16.47
CA LEU A 279 -2.52 -11.52 15.40
C LEU A 279 -2.44 -10.00 15.55
N ASP A 280 -2.00 -9.32 14.49
CA ASP A 280 -2.04 -7.87 14.36
C ASP A 280 -3.17 -7.39 13.43
N VAL A 281 -3.30 -6.08 13.24
CA VAL A 281 -4.36 -5.47 12.42
C VAL A 281 -4.17 -5.77 10.92
N GLU A 282 -2.95 -5.89 10.46
CA GLU A 282 -2.61 -6.19 9.08
C GLU A 282 -3.03 -7.61 8.72
N LEU A 283 -2.69 -8.58 9.56
CA LEU A 283 -3.09 -9.97 9.36
C LEU A 283 -4.60 -10.14 9.49
N LEU A 284 -5.24 -9.45 10.45
CA LEU A 284 -6.69 -9.41 10.58
C LEU A 284 -7.35 -8.89 9.29
N GLY A 285 -6.82 -7.81 8.72
CA GLY A 285 -7.30 -7.24 7.46
C GLY A 285 -7.23 -8.25 6.31
N ASP A 286 -6.12 -8.98 6.20
CA ASP A 286 -5.94 -9.99 5.16
C ASP A 286 -6.88 -11.20 5.35
N MET A 287 -7.02 -11.68 6.58
CA MET A 287 -8.00 -12.73 6.90
C MET A 287 -9.43 -12.32 6.53
N ILE A 288 -9.79 -11.06 6.79
CA ILE A 288 -11.13 -10.54 6.43
C ILE A 288 -11.30 -10.48 4.92
N ARG A 289 -10.28 -10.09 4.15
CA ARG A 289 -10.31 -10.12 2.67
C ARG A 289 -10.52 -11.54 2.13
N ASP A 290 -9.94 -12.53 2.80
CA ASP A 290 -10.06 -13.95 2.43
C ASP A 290 -11.35 -14.61 2.94
N SER A 291 -12.20 -13.89 3.69
CA SER A 291 -13.44 -14.43 4.29
C SER A 291 -14.51 -14.82 3.25
N GLY A 292 -14.39 -14.33 2.01
CA GLY A 292 -15.40 -14.51 0.96
C GLY A 292 -16.45 -13.39 0.91
N VAL A 293 -16.37 -12.41 1.81
CA VAL A 293 -17.13 -11.15 1.67
C VAL A 293 -16.41 -10.27 0.66
N ASP A 294 -17.17 -9.65 -0.27
CA ASP A 294 -16.57 -8.72 -1.22
C ASP A 294 -15.90 -7.55 -0.48
N GLU A 295 -14.59 -7.41 -0.65
CA GLU A 295 -13.79 -6.37 0.00
C GLU A 295 -14.28 -4.95 -0.35
N LYS A 296 -14.91 -4.76 -1.52
CA LYS A 296 -15.53 -3.49 -1.93
C LYS A 296 -16.64 -3.03 -0.98
N LEU A 297 -17.22 -3.93 -0.18
CA LEU A 297 -18.24 -3.63 0.81
C LEU A 297 -17.67 -3.26 2.19
N ILE A 298 -16.40 -3.55 2.44
CA ILE A 298 -15.73 -3.31 3.71
C ILE A 298 -14.99 -1.98 3.63
N GLU A 299 -15.51 -0.96 4.33
CA GLU A 299 -14.92 0.38 4.33
C GLU A 299 -13.77 0.50 5.32
N GLU A 300 -13.93 -0.13 6.50
CA GLU A 300 -12.98 0.00 7.59
C GLU A 300 -13.08 -1.18 8.56
N VAL A 301 -11.94 -1.59 9.11
CA VAL A 301 -11.82 -2.57 10.19
C VAL A 301 -10.97 -1.96 11.28
N GLN A 302 -11.48 -1.94 12.52
CA GLN A 302 -10.79 -1.39 13.68
C GLN A 302 -10.77 -2.42 14.82
N ILE A 303 -9.64 -2.59 15.48
CA ILE A 303 -9.57 -3.27 16.77
C ILE A 303 -9.88 -2.22 17.85
N LEU A 304 -11.04 -2.34 18.49
CA LEU A 304 -11.48 -1.41 19.54
C LEU A 304 -10.82 -1.71 20.89
N SER A 305 -10.60 -2.98 21.18
CA SER A 305 -9.90 -3.43 22.39
C SER A 305 -9.34 -4.82 22.21
N GLU A 306 -8.24 -5.09 22.91
CA GLU A 306 -7.61 -6.39 23.05
C GLU A 306 -7.57 -6.76 24.52
N THR A 307 -7.86 -8.02 24.85
CA THR A 307 -7.80 -8.55 26.19
C THR A 307 -7.04 -9.87 26.17
N GLN A 308 -5.90 -9.91 26.86
CA GLN A 308 -5.07 -11.09 26.93
C GLN A 308 -5.75 -12.17 27.80
N TYR A 309 -5.39 -13.44 27.55
CA TYR A 309 -5.94 -14.57 28.32
C TYR A 309 -5.91 -14.33 29.82
N ASP A 310 -4.78 -13.88 30.38
CA ASP A 310 -4.60 -13.70 31.82
C ASP A 310 -5.46 -12.60 32.43
N GLU A 311 -5.86 -11.61 31.62
CA GLU A 311 -6.71 -10.48 32.03
C GLU A 311 -8.20 -10.84 32.08
N LEU A 312 -8.60 -11.93 31.44
CA LEU A 312 -10.01 -12.34 31.37
C LEU A 312 -10.46 -13.00 32.68
N PRO A 313 -11.66 -12.68 33.19
CA PRO A 313 -12.30 -13.41 34.29
C PRO A 313 -12.56 -14.88 33.91
N ASN A 314 -12.47 -15.80 34.88
CA ASN A 314 -12.65 -17.24 34.63
C ASN A 314 -13.95 -17.60 33.91
N LYS A 315 -15.06 -16.94 34.29
CA LYS A 315 -16.35 -17.12 33.60
C LYS A 315 -16.32 -16.71 32.12
N ALA A 316 -15.52 -15.69 31.80
CA ALA A 316 -15.35 -15.26 30.40
C ALA A 316 -14.48 -16.26 29.64
N LYS A 317 -13.41 -16.78 30.25
CA LYS A 317 -12.54 -17.81 29.66
C LYS A 317 -13.35 -19.07 29.30
N GLU A 318 -14.16 -19.56 30.23
CA GLU A 318 -15.04 -20.71 30.01
C GLU A 318 -16.05 -20.44 28.87
N ARG A 319 -16.70 -19.28 28.89
CA ARG A 319 -17.69 -18.91 27.86
C ARG A 319 -17.09 -18.79 26.46
N LEU A 320 -15.89 -18.23 26.36
CA LEU A 320 -15.20 -18.02 25.10
C LEU A 320 -14.47 -19.27 24.62
N GLY A 321 -14.19 -20.23 25.51
CA GLY A 321 -13.35 -21.39 25.21
C GLY A 321 -11.91 -21.02 24.85
N ILE A 322 -11.43 -19.85 25.35
CA ILE A 322 -10.13 -19.27 25.01
C ILE A 322 -8.99 -20.03 25.70
N GLU A 323 -7.86 -20.16 25.01
CA GLU A 323 -6.65 -20.82 25.48
C GLU A 323 -5.52 -19.81 25.77
N PRO A 324 -4.46 -20.18 26.53
CA PRO A 324 -3.35 -19.28 26.86
C PRO A 324 -2.56 -18.72 25.65
N THR A 325 -2.64 -19.38 24.50
CA THR A 325 -2.03 -18.95 23.24
C THR A 325 -2.91 -17.98 22.45
N GLU A 326 -4.07 -17.62 22.99
CA GLU A 326 -5.07 -16.79 22.32
C GLU A 326 -5.35 -15.51 23.10
N LYS A 327 -5.89 -14.51 22.39
CA LYS A 327 -6.46 -13.27 22.96
C LYS A 327 -7.88 -13.06 22.46
N ASN A 328 -8.66 -12.29 23.21
CA ASN A 328 -9.98 -11.84 22.76
C ASN A 328 -9.86 -10.41 22.24
N ILE A 329 -10.34 -10.17 21.03
CA ILE A 329 -10.39 -8.82 20.44
C ILE A 329 -11.84 -8.40 20.18
N LEU A 330 -12.12 -7.10 20.38
CA LEU A 330 -13.37 -6.47 19.94
C LEU A 330 -13.08 -5.74 18.63
N VAL A 331 -13.65 -6.24 17.55
CA VAL A 331 -13.45 -5.71 16.20
C VAL A 331 -14.67 -4.96 15.73
N ARG A 332 -14.49 -3.75 15.23
CA ARG A 332 -15.49 -2.97 14.51
C ARG A 332 -15.32 -3.15 13.03
N ILE A 333 -16.38 -3.51 12.34
CA ILE A 333 -16.44 -3.63 10.89
C ILE A 333 -17.43 -2.58 10.39
N VAL A 334 -16.95 -1.69 9.53
CA VAL A 334 -17.78 -0.69 8.83
C VAL A 334 -18.05 -1.20 7.43
N LEU A 335 -19.31 -1.47 7.16
CA LEU A 335 -19.79 -1.96 5.86
C LEU A 335 -20.47 -0.84 5.10
N ARG A 336 -20.04 -0.57 3.88
CA ARG A 336 -20.67 0.38 2.98
C ARG A 336 -20.44 0.01 1.52
N SER A 337 -21.52 -0.14 0.76
CA SER A 337 -21.46 -0.17 -0.68
C SER A 337 -21.36 1.26 -1.23
N LEU A 338 -20.54 1.45 -2.28
CA LEU A 338 -20.45 2.72 -3.00
C LEU A 338 -21.56 2.89 -4.04
N GLU A 339 -22.37 1.84 -4.27
CA GLU A 339 -23.35 1.76 -5.35
C GLU A 339 -24.81 1.75 -4.85
N ARG A 340 -25.06 1.15 -3.69
CA ARG A 340 -26.40 0.99 -3.12
C ARG A 340 -26.39 0.99 -1.58
N THR A 341 -27.53 1.22 -0.98
CA THR A 341 -27.72 1.03 0.46
C THR A 341 -27.69 -0.47 0.80
N LEU A 342 -26.94 -0.85 1.83
CA LEU A 342 -26.94 -2.20 2.38
C LEU A 342 -28.09 -2.36 3.39
N THR A 343 -28.76 -3.51 3.39
CA THR A 343 -29.76 -3.84 4.39
C THR A 343 -29.10 -4.34 5.68
N HIS A 344 -29.83 -4.25 6.80
CA HIS A 344 -29.38 -4.79 8.09
C HIS A 344 -29.16 -6.30 8.04
N GLU A 345 -29.98 -7.02 7.28
CA GLU A 345 -29.91 -8.47 7.13
C GLU A 345 -28.63 -8.88 6.36
N GLU A 346 -28.36 -8.23 5.23
CA GLU A 346 -27.11 -8.44 4.48
C GLU A 346 -25.88 -8.18 5.36
N CYS A 347 -25.87 -7.07 6.10
CA CYS A 347 -24.74 -6.73 6.98
C CYS A 347 -24.58 -7.72 8.14
N ASN A 348 -25.66 -8.30 8.66
CA ASN A 348 -25.59 -9.36 9.65
C ASN A 348 -24.99 -10.65 9.04
N ASN A 349 -25.38 -11.00 7.81
CA ASN A 349 -24.84 -12.16 7.11
C ASN A 349 -23.33 -11.96 6.84
N TYR A 350 -22.90 -10.79 6.37
CA TYR A 350 -21.47 -10.50 6.15
C TYR A 350 -20.68 -10.57 7.46
N ARG A 351 -21.19 -9.99 8.55
CA ARG A 351 -20.62 -10.12 9.88
C ARG A 351 -20.41 -11.59 10.28
N ASP A 352 -21.41 -12.44 10.07
CA ASP A 352 -21.37 -13.85 10.47
C ASP A 352 -20.37 -14.65 9.62
N ILE A 353 -20.25 -14.32 8.34
CA ILE A 353 -19.23 -14.91 7.44
C ILE A 353 -17.82 -14.52 7.93
N ILE A 354 -17.59 -13.23 8.16
CA ILE A 354 -16.31 -12.73 8.67
C ILE A 354 -15.96 -13.40 10.00
N TYR A 355 -16.91 -13.39 10.96
CA TYR A 355 -16.72 -14.01 12.27
C TYR A 355 -16.24 -15.47 12.15
N LYS A 356 -16.91 -16.28 11.35
CA LYS A 356 -16.57 -17.70 11.15
C LYS A 356 -15.17 -17.89 10.57
N HIS A 357 -14.71 -16.92 9.77
CA HIS A 357 -13.41 -17.03 9.11
C HIS A 357 -12.26 -16.61 10.01
N ILE A 358 -12.44 -15.57 10.85
CA ILE A 358 -11.37 -15.02 11.69
C ILE A 358 -11.31 -15.60 13.11
N SER A 359 -12.42 -16.15 13.64
CA SER A 359 -12.48 -16.69 15.00
C SER A 359 -11.91 -18.10 15.05
N THR A 360 -11.05 -18.36 16.03
CA THR A 360 -10.58 -19.71 16.35
C THR A 360 -11.64 -20.55 17.09
N LYS A 361 -12.73 -19.91 17.55
CA LYS A 361 -13.79 -20.55 18.37
C LYS A 361 -15.19 -20.17 17.88
N ASP A 362 -16.13 -21.09 17.95
CA ASP A 362 -17.54 -20.92 17.54
C ASP A 362 -18.45 -20.23 18.58
N GLY A 363 -17.89 -19.74 19.68
CA GLY A 363 -18.63 -19.34 20.89
C GLY A 363 -19.68 -18.22 20.67
N TYR A 364 -19.42 -17.24 19.80
CA TYR A 364 -20.27 -16.08 19.60
C TYR A 364 -21.59 -16.41 18.85
N LEU A 365 -21.51 -17.24 17.81
CA LEU A 365 -22.70 -17.57 16.98
C LEU A 365 -23.75 -18.37 17.74
N ASN A 366 -23.39 -19.06 18.81
CA ASN A 366 -24.31 -19.81 19.65
C ASN A 366 -25.19 -18.93 20.53
N HIS A 367 -24.84 -17.65 20.73
CA HIS A 367 -25.61 -16.69 21.53
C HIS A 367 -26.56 -15.81 20.71
N ILE A 368 -26.32 -15.63 19.39
CA ILE A 368 -27.19 -14.82 18.51
C ILE A 368 -28.44 -15.61 18.05
N LYS A 369 -28.38 -16.94 18.08
CA LYS A 369 -29.49 -17.81 17.67
C LYS A 369 -30.53 -18.10 18.78
N LYS A 370 -30.40 -17.47 19.94
CA LYS A 370 -31.37 -17.46 21.02
C LYS A 370 -32.01 -16.10 21.15
#